data_dec4f85224fe1b38a7260d49b7ec46dc
#
_entry.id   dec4f85224fe1b38a7260d49b7ec46dc
#
_cell.length_a   1.000
_cell.length_b   1.000
_cell.length_c   1.000
_cell.angle_alpha   90.00
_cell.angle_beta   90.00
_cell.angle_gamma   90.00
#
_symmetry.space_group_name_H-M   'P 1'
#
loop_
_entity.id
_entity.type
_entity.pdbx_description
1 polymer ?
#
loop_
_entity_poly.entity_id
_entity_poly.type
_entity_poly.pdbx_seq_one_letter_code
_entity_poly.pdbx_strand_id
1 'polypeptide(L)'
;MKEGAEKYGYTFVDVTGTICDTYHPNAAGHRFMADKILEALPDAGFPFTDVAPGSEYYDAIECAYRKGIMTGISETEFSPDAALTKVSLAQALYSIAGNPAVETTDAAFTDVDSSDPAFDAIVWACDSGILGADKGSFAPESEINTFSLVGALLRSAFADSANIFRLVRTLNLAFNLIKSCGFFNLTKALTRAQAAQILVKFSSL
;
A
#
# COMPACT_ATOMS: atom_id res chain seq x y z
N MET A 1 28.50 7.37 23.50
CA MET A 1 27.48 6.42 23.05
C MET A 1 27.85 5.79 21.70
N LYS A 2 28.31 6.55 20.71
CA LYS A 2 28.73 6.00 19.39
C LYS A 2 29.84 4.93 19.51
N GLU A 3 30.93 5.23 20.23
CA GLU A 3 32.04 4.30 20.47
C GLU A 3 31.59 3.01 21.20
N GLY A 4 30.59 3.11 22.08
CA GLY A 4 30.05 1.96 22.76
C GLY A 4 29.24 1.05 21.83
N ALA A 5 28.49 1.62 20.92
CA ALA A 5 27.71 0.86 19.92
C ALA A 5 28.67 0.11 18.97
N GLU A 6 29.68 0.82 18.44
CA GLU A 6 30.69 0.24 17.54
C GLU A 6 31.44 -0.93 18.19
N LYS A 7 31.76 -0.81 19.48
CA LYS A 7 32.47 -1.87 20.24
C LYS A 7 31.68 -3.18 20.31
N TYR A 8 30.36 -3.11 20.31
CA TYR A 8 29.49 -4.29 20.42
C TYR A 8 28.78 -4.64 19.11
N GLY A 9 29.18 -4.02 17.99
CA GLY A 9 28.61 -4.31 16.67
C GLY A 9 27.19 -3.78 16.45
N TYR A 10 26.77 -2.79 17.24
CA TYR A 10 25.46 -2.13 17.07
C TYR A 10 25.57 -0.91 16.14
N THR A 11 24.53 -0.68 15.37
CA THR A 11 24.42 0.55 14.56
C THR A 11 24.00 1.72 15.46
N PHE A 12 24.83 2.76 15.49
CA PHE A 12 24.49 4.01 16.19
C PHE A 12 23.73 4.95 15.26
N VAL A 13 22.51 5.31 15.65
CA VAL A 13 21.68 6.29 14.92
C VAL A 13 21.66 7.59 15.71
N ASP A 14 22.14 8.67 15.11
CA ASP A 14 22.10 10.00 15.70
C ASP A 14 20.77 10.67 15.38
N VAL A 15 19.97 10.87 16.41
CA VAL A 15 18.65 11.52 16.35
C VAL A 15 18.63 12.85 17.12
N THR A 16 19.79 13.46 17.34
CA THR A 16 19.89 14.77 18.00
C THR A 16 19.16 15.85 17.20
N GLY A 17 18.56 16.81 17.89
CA GLY A 17 17.84 17.93 17.27
C GLY A 17 16.36 17.69 17.01
N THR A 18 15.78 16.55 17.46
CA THR A 18 14.40 16.19 17.21
C THR A 18 13.43 16.50 18.38
N ILE A 19 13.94 17.14 19.42
CA ILE A 19 13.24 17.30 20.70
C ILE A 19 12.50 18.64 20.69
N CYS A 20 11.21 18.65 21.03
CA CYS A 20 10.40 19.86 21.17
C CYS A 20 10.37 20.39 22.62
N ASP A 21 10.66 19.54 23.57
CA ASP A 21 10.89 19.87 24.98
C ASP A 21 12.13 19.13 25.48
N THR A 22 12.37 19.15 26.80
CA THR A 22 13.60 18.58 27.38
C THR A 22 13.69 17.06 27.25
N TYR A 23 12.59 16.36 26.93
CA TYR A 23 12.54 14.88 27.00
C TYR A 23 11.80 14.18 25.87
N HIS A 24 10.94 14.86 25.11
CA HIS A 24 10.03 14.20 24.17
C HIS A 24 10.12 14.78 22.76
N PRO A 25 10.22 13.94 21.73
CA PRO A 25 10.08 14.38 20.35
C PRO A 25 8.61 14.73 20.03
N ASN A 26 8.40 15.79 19.26
CA ASN A 26 7.09 16.06 18.66
C ASN A 26 6.85 15.15 17.44
N ALA A 27 5.72 15.32 16.76
CA ALA A 27 5.39 14.51 15.58
C ALA A 27 6.45 14.59 14.47
N ALA A 28 7.07 15.76 14.26
CA ALA A 28 8.16 15.94 13.31
C ALA A 28 9.43 15.23 13.79
N GLY A 29 9.73 15.29 15.09
CA GLY A 29 10.84 14.58 15.70
C GLY A 29 10.69 13.06 15.60
N HIS A 30 9.49 12.51 15.86
CA HIS A 30 9.23 11.09 15.66
C HIS A 30 9.44 10.65 14.22
N ARG A 31 8.98 11.45 13.26
CA ARG A 31 9.20 11.17 11.83
C ARG A 31 10.69 11.19 11.47
N PHE A 32 11.41 12.22 11.90
CA PHE A 32 12.86 12.30 11.68
C PHE A 32 13.62 11.13 12.29
N MET A 33 13.25 10.70 13.51
CA MET A 33 13.85 9.52 14.14
C MET A 33 13.60 8.25 13.34
N ALA A 34 12.36 8.06 12.86
CA ALA A 34 11.99 6.94 12.03
C ALA A 34 12.80 6.92 10.72
N ASP A 35 12.91 8.06 10.05
CA ASP A 35 13.70 8.20 8.82
C ASP A 35 15.18 7.88 9.06
N LYS A 36 15.76 8.38 10.16
CA LYS A 36 17.17 8.09 10.52
C LYS A 36 17.41 6.63 10.90
N ILE A 37 16.46 6.00 11.54
CA ILE A 37 16.52 4.55 11.82
C ILE A 37 16.44 3.75 10.52
N LEU A 38 15.53 4.10 9.62
CA LEU A 38 15.41 3.46 8.30
C LEU A 38 16.68 3.61 7.46
N GLU A 39 17.31 4.81 7.45
CA GLU A 39 18.59 5.05 6.77
C GLU A 39 19.74 4.20 7.35
N ALA A 40 19.70 3.93 8.65
CA ALA A 40 20.78 3.22 9.35
C ALA A 40 20.58 1.71 9.40
N LEU A 41 19.35 1.23 9.17
CA LEU A 41 19.12 -0.21 9.02
C LEU A 41 19.89 -0.70 7.79
N PRO A 42 20.65 -1.81 7.90
CA PRO A 42 21.22 -2.43 6.72
C PRO A 42 20.06 -2.64 5.75
N ASP A 43 20.25 -2.21 4.53
CA ASP A 43 19.28 -2.38 3.48
C ASP A 43 18.85 -3.84 3.46
N ALA A 44 17.71 -4.15 4.05
CA ALA A 44 17.03 -5.39 3.75
C ALA A 44 16.65 -5.20 2.28
N GLY A 45 17.61 -5.56 1.41
CA GLY A 45 17.72 -5.08 0.05
C GLY A 45 16.37 -5.15 -0.63
N PHE A 46 16.02 -4.10 -1.32
CA PHE A 46 14.87 -4.12 -2.21
C PHE A 46 15.05 -5.34 -3.14
N PRO A 47 14.21 -6.38 -3.01
CA PRO A 47 14.58 -7.70 -3.54
C PRO A 47 14.34 -7.83 -5.04
N PHE A 48 13.61 -6.88 -5.65
CA PHE A 48 13.11 -7.04 -7.00
C PHE A 48 14.16 -6.66 -8.05
N THR A 49 14.61 -7.65 -8.81
CA THR A 49 15.62 -7.50 -9.84
C THR A 49 15.08 -6.91 -11.15
N ASP A 50 13.77 -6.97 -11.34
CA ASP A 50 13.04 -6.45 -12.49
C ASP A 50 12.62 -4.98 -12.35
N VAL A 51 12.98 -4.33 -11.24
CA VAL A 51 12.75 -2.90 -11.00
C VAL A 51 14.08 -2.18 -10.95
N ALA A 52 14.48 -1.57 -12.06
CA ALA A 52 15.78 -0.91 -12.17
C ALA A 52 15.85 0.35 -11.27
N PRO A 53 16.93 0.54 -10.50
CA PRO A 53 17.18 1.77 -9.76
C PRO A 53 17.09 3.01 -10.67
N GLY A 54 16.34 4.03 -10.24
CA GLY A 54 16.13 5.25 -11.02
C GLY A 54 15.09 5.14 -12.14
N SER A 55 14.40 4.00 -12.31
CA SER A 55 13.22 3.92 -13.17
C SER A 55 12.07 4.79 -12.62
N GLU A 56 11.14 5.18 -13.48
CA GLU A 56 10.03 6.10 -13.16
C GLU A 56 9.25 5.71 -11.89
N TYR A 57 9.08 4.41 -11.65
CA TYR A 57 8.27 3.89 -10.53
C TYR A 57 9.09 3.28 -9.41
N TYR A 58 10.44 3.32 -9.47
CA TYR A 58 11.30 2.68 -8.49
C TYR A 58 10.95 3.08 -7.06
N ASP A 59 10.95 4.38 -6.76
CA ASP A 59 10.69 4.90 -5.41
C ASP A 59 9.28 4.54 -4.91
N ALA A 60 8.31 4.51 -5.82
CA ALA A 60 6.93 4.16 -5.48
C ALA A 60 6.80 2.67 -5.16
N ILE A 61 7.44 1.80 -5.93
CA ILE A 61 7.42 0.35 -5.71
C ILE A 61 8.18 0.00 -4.43
N GLU A 62 9.37 0.59 -4.23
CA GLU A 62 10.13 0.42 -3.01
C GLU A 62 9.34 0.85 -1.77
N CYS A 63 8.72 2.02 -1.82
CA CYS A 63 7.87 2.53 -0.74
C CYS A 63 6.65 1.62 -0.49
N ALA A 64 5.98 1.13 -1.55
CA ALA A 64 4.86 0.21 -1.42
C ALA A 64 5.27 -1.11 -0.78
N TYR A 65 6.43 -1.65 -1.16
CA TYR A 65 6.99 -2.86 -0.59
C TYR A 65 7.37 -2.67 0.88
N ARG A 66 8.15 -1.63 1.21
CA ARG A 66 8.58 -1.35 2.60
C ARG A 66 7.43 -1.08 3.56
N LYS A 67 6.33 -0.52 3.07
CA LYS A 67 5.09 -0.32 3.85
C LYS A 67 4.19 -1.55 3.89
N GLY A 68 4.56 -2.65 3.24
CA GLY A 68 3.73 -3.84 3.13
C GLY A 68 2.42 -3.64 2.35
N ILE A 69 2.32 -2.57 1.54
CA ILE A 69 1.14 -2.27 0.72
C ILE A 69 1.05 -3.23 -0.47
N MET A 70 2.19 -3.46 -1.10
CA MET A 70 2.30 -4.40 -2.22
C MET A 70 3.51 -5.30 -2.05
N THR A 71 3.36 -6.56 -2.45
CA THR A 71 4.43 -7.55 -2.48
C THR A 71 4.83 -7.88 -3.92
N GLY A 72 5.95 -8.58 -4.11
CA GLY A 72 6.30 -9.18 -5.40
C GLY A 72 5.33 -10.29 -5.81
N ILE A 73 5.43 -10.69 -7.06
CA ILE A 73 4.81 -11.93 -7.54
C ILE A 73 5.66 -13.15 -7.18
N SER A 74 6.94 -12.91 -6.85
CA SER A 74 7.89 -13.87 -6.29
C SER A 74 8.82 -13.15 -5.30
N GLU A 75 9.78 -13.87 -4.74
CA GLU A 75 10.78 -13.29 -3.84
C GLU A 75 11.67 -12.23 -4.52
N THR A 76 11.87 -12.30 -5.83
CA THR A 76 12.80 -11.45 -6.58
C THR A 76 12.17 -10.68 -7.73
N GLU A 77 10.87 -10.85 -7.97
CA GLU A 77 10.15 -10.21 -9.09
C GLU A 77 8.92 -9.46 -8.60
N PHE A 78 8.80 -8.19 -9.00
CA PHE A 78 7.63 -7.35 -8.76
C PHE A 78 6.65 -7.38 -9.94
N SER A 79 7.12 -7.57 -11.17
CA SER A 79 6.39 -7.46 -12.43
C SER A 79 5.72 -6.09 -12.62
N PRO A 80 6.50 -5.00 -12.72
CA PRO A 80 5.99 -3.62 -12.75
C PRO A 80 5.00 -3.35 -13.89
N ASP A 81 5.20 -3.98 -15.04
CA ASP A 81 4.38 -3.79 -16.24
C ASP A 81 3.16 -4.72 -16.31
N ALA A 82 3.06 -5.71 -15.43
CA ALA A 82 1.90 -6.59 -15.37
C ALA A 82 0.64 -5.81 -14.91
N ALA A 83 -0.52 -6.26 -15.37
CA ALA A 83 -1.78 -5.67 -14.93
C ALA A 83 -2.00 -5.86 -13.41
N LEU A 84 -2.56 -4.85 -12.76
CA LEU A 84 -3.03 -4.97 -11.38
C LEU A 84 -4.26 -5.88 -11.36
N THR A 85 -4.21 -6.96 -10.57
CA THR A 85 -5.35 -7.85 -10.37
C THR A 85 -6.24 -7.40 -9.21
N LYS A 86 -7.47 -7.89 -9.19
CA LYS A 86 -8.45 -7.57 -8.16
C LYS A 86 -8.02 -8.08 -6.78
N VAL A 87 -7.40 -9.27 -6.72
CA VAL A 87 -6.84 -9.80 -5.47
C VAL A 87 -5.69 -8.93 -4.98
N SER A 88 -4.78 -8.49 -5.85
CA SER A 88 -3.68 -7.60 -5.47
C SER A 88 -4.20 -6.25 -4.92
N LEU A 89 -5.29 -5.72 -5.48
CA LEU A 89 -5.92 -4.51 -4.96
C LEU A 89 -6.57 -4.75 -3.58
N ALA A 90 -7.26 -5.89 -3.38
CA ALA A 90 -7.84 -6.24 -2.08
C ALA A 90 -6.77 -6.32 -1.00
N GLN A 91 -5.68 -7.04 -1.24
CA GLN A 91 -4.54 -7.17 -0.32
C GLN A 91 -3.91 -5.80 0.00
N ALA A 92 -3.70 -4.95 -1.00
CA ALA A 92 -3.12 -3.63 -0.80
C ALA A 92 -4.01 -2.73 0.06
N LEU A 93 -5.31 -2.70 -0.18
CA LEU A 93 -6.26 -1.90 0.61
C LEU A 93 -6.44 -2.44 2.03
N TYR A 94 -6.42 -3.77 2.20
CA TYR A 94 -6.45 -4.44 3.49
C TYR A 94 -5.22 -4.08 4.34
N SER A 95 -4.02 -4.10 3.73
CA SER A 95 -2.78 -3.65 4.37
C SER A 95 -2.83 -2.17 4.76
N ILE A 96 -3.30 -1.29 3.88
CA ILE A 96 -3.47 0.15 4.18
C ILE A 96 -4.45 0.37 5.33
N ALA A 97 -5.47 -0.48 5.47
CA ALA A 97 -6.41 -0.45 6.59
C ALA A 97 -5.83 -1.01 7.91
N GLY A 98 -4.61 -1.54 7.90
CA GLY A 98 -3.93 -2.11 9.06
C GLY A 98 -4.28 -3.56 9.34
N ASN A 99 -4.70 -4.32 8.32
CA ASN A 99 -5.09 -5.73 8.40
C ASN A 99 -6.12 -5.98 9.53
N PRO A 100 -7.31 -5.36 9.46
CA PRO A 100 -8.32 -5.52 10.50
C PRO A 100 -8.77 -6.99 10.61
N ALA A 101 -9.10 -7.43 11.82
CA ALA A 101 -9.59 -8.78 12.03
C ALA A 101 -10.87 -9.04 11.19
N VAL A 102 -10.93 -10.19 10.55
CA VAL A 102 -12.10 -10.65 9.80
C VAL A 102 -12.86 -11.65 10.67
N GLU A 103 -14.10 -11.31 11.03
CA GLU A 103 -14.92 -12.15 11.90
C GLU A 103 -15.74 -13.20 11.11
N THR A 104 -15.88 -13.01 9.80
CA THR A 104 -16.78 -13.83 8.96
C THR A 104 -16.02 -15.03 8.40
N THR A 105 -16.28 -16.21 8.94
CA THR A 105 -15.74 -17.47 8.43
C THR A 105 -16.63 -18.13 7.35
N ASP A 106 -17.83 -17.60 7.14
CA ASP A 106 -18.87 -18.21 6.27
C ASP A 106 -18.91 -17.58 4.85
N ALA A 107 -17.94 -16.73 4.51
CA ALA A 107 -17.86 -16.18 3.15
C ALA A 107 -17.50 -17.31 2.17
N ALA A 108 -18.48 -17.77 1.43
CA ALA A 108 -18.27 -18.80 0.41
C ALA A 108 -18.12 -18.14 -0.96
N PHE A 109 -16.90 -18.13 -1.46
CA PHE A 109 -16.63 -17.81 -2.86
C PHE A 109 -16.54 -19.11 -3.67
N THR A 110 -16.98 -19.07 -4.91
CA THR A 110 -16.90 -20.22 -5.83
C THR A 110 -15.52 -20.38 -6.45
N ASP A 111 -14.67 -19.33 -6.37
CA ASP A 111 -13.40 -19.18 -7.05
C ASP A 111 -12.25 -18.77 -6.13
N VAL A 112 -12.47 -18.75 -4.81
CA VAL A 112 -11.43 -18.46 -3.80
C VAL A 112 -11.59 -19.48 -2.67
N ASP A 113 -10.51 -20.21 -2.37
CA ASP A 113 -10.48 -21.15 -1.26
C ASP A 113 -10.22 -20.43 0.06
N SER A 114 -10.82 -20.90 1.15
CA SER A 114 -10.59 -20.34 2.49
C SER A 114 -9.15 -20.50 3.00
N SER A 115 -8.37 -21.37 2.39
CA SER A 115 -6.93 -21.51 2.66
C SER A 115 -6.04 -20.55 1.86
N ASP A 116 -6.61 -19.76 0.95
CA ASP A 116 -5.88 -18.78 0.16
C ASP A 116 -5.30 -17.68 1.09
N PRO A 117 -4.02 -17.35 1.01
CA PRO A 117 -3.41 -16.28 1.81
C PRO A 117 -4.09 -14.90 1.66
N ALA A 118 -4.80 -14.68 0.57
CA ALA A 118 -5.55 -13.44 0.32
C ALA A 118 -7.01 -13.50 0.82
N PHE A 119 -7.46 -14.65 1.36
CA PHE A 119 -8.86 -14.86 1.73
C PHE A 119 -9.40 -13.77 2.65
N ASP A 120 -8.69 -13.46 3.74
CA ASP A 120 -9.11 -12.43 4.70
C ASP A 120 -9.23 -11.05 4.05
N ALA A 121 -8.29 -10.70 3.18
CA ALA A 121 -8.32 -9.43 2.44
C ALA A 121 -9.53 -9.37 1.48
N ILE A 122 -9.86 -10.47 0.84
CA ILE A 122 -10.99 -10.58 -0.08
C ILE A 122 -12.32 -10.46 0.71
N VAL A 123 -12.46 -11.21 1.80
CA VAL A 123 -13.64 -11.14 2.67
C VAL A 123 -13.84 -9.71 3.18
N TRP A 124 -12.79 -9.13 3.76
CA TRP A 124 -12.85 -7.76 4.26
C TRP A 124 -13.24 -6.74 3.19
N ALA A 125 -12.68 -6.84 1.99
CA ALA A 125 -12.97 -5.92 0.90
C ALA A 125 -14.42 -6.04 0.41
N CYS A 126 -14.99 -7.25 0.44
CA CYS A 126 -16.38 -7.50 0.08
C CYS A 126 -17.34 -7.00 1.18
N ASP A 127 -17.10 -7.36 2.44
CA ASP A 127 -17.94 -7.00 3.59
C ASP A 127 -17.98 -5.48 3.81
N SER A 128 -16.84 -4.81 3.59
CA SER A 128 -16.74 -3.34 3.63
C SER A 128 -17.35 -2.67 2.41
N GLY A 129 -17.84 -3.42 1.41
CA GLY A 129 -18.39 -2.88 0.17
C GLY A 129 -17.36 -2.17 -0.73
N ILE A 130 -16.06 -2.34 -0.46
CA ILE A 130 -14.98 -1.71 -1.24
C ILE A 130 -14.84 -2.39 -2.60
N LEU A 131 -14.85 -3.73 -2.60
CA LEU A 131 -14.90 -4.55 -3.81
C LEU A 131 -16.12 -5.46 -3.74
N GLY A 132 -16.71 -5.79 -4.88
CA GLY A 132 -17.89 -6.66 -4.94
C GLY A 132 -17.55 -8.06 -5.47
N ALA A 133 -18.35 -9.05 -5.12
CA ALA A 133 -18.42 -10.36 -5.78
C ALA A 133 -19.70 -10.44 -6.62
N ASP A 134 -19.64 -11.11 -7.76
CA ASP A 134 -20.83 -11.37 -8.59
C ASP A 134 -21.24 -12.83 -8.45
N LYS A 135 -22.47 -13.07 -7.95
CA LYS A 135 -23.05 -14.43 -7.76
C LYS A 135 -22.12 -15.39 -7.00
N GLY A 136 -21.39 -14.88 -6.03
CA GLY A 136 -20.45 -15.67 -5.24
C GLY A 136 -19.06 -15.84 -5.87
N SER A 137 -18.78 -15.25 -7.02
CA SER A 137 -17.46 -15.23 -7.62
C SER A 137 -16.78 -13.89 -7.36
N PHE A 138 -15.58 -13.91 -6.78
CA PHE A 138 -14.77 -12.71 -6.57
C PHE A 138 -14.01 -12.31 -7.83
N ALA A 139 -13.65 -13.25 -8.68
CA ALA A 139 -12.81 -13.09 -9.87
C ALA A 139 -11.42 -12.47 -9.52
N PRO A 140 -10.59 -13.15 -8.71
CA PRO A 140 -9.35 -12.61 -8.14
C PRO A 140 -8.36 -12.12 -9.20
N GLU A 141 -8.27 -12.79 -10.35
CA GLU A 141 -7.35 -12.47 -11.45
C GLU A 141 -7.90 -11.42 -12.43
N SER A 142 -9.09 -10.89 -12.18
CA SER A 142 -9.63 -9.84 -13.07
C SER A 142 -8.79 -8.57 -12.98
N GLU A 143 -8.49 -7.98 -14.13
CA GLU A 143 -7.68 -6.77 -14.22
C GLU A 143 -8.43 -5.54 -13.72
N ILE A 144 -7.72 -4.69 -13.00
CA ILE A 144 -8.23 -3.43 -12.47
C ILE A 144 -7.86 -2.28 -13.41
N ASN A 145 -8.85 -1.52 -13.82
CA ASN A 145 -8.66 -0.28 -14.56
C ASN A 145 -8.73 0.95 -13.62
N THR A 146 -8.39 2.12 -14.16
CA THR A 146 -8.37 3.38 -13.38
C THR A 146 -9.73 3.68 -12.76
N PHE A 147 -10.82 3.44 -13.47
CA PHE A 147 -12.18 3.70 -12.95
C PHE A 147 -12.52 2.82 -11.75
N SER A 148 -12.21 1.53 -11.84
CA SER A 148 -12.42 0.56 -10.75
C SER A 148 -11.56 0.89 -9.53
N LEU A 149 -10.28 1.25 -9.74
CA LEU A 149 -9.39 1.66 -8.66
C LEU A 149 -9.92 2.91 -7.95
N VAL A 150 -10.26 3.96 -8.69
CA VAL A 150 -10.83 5.20 -8.12
C VAL A 150 -12.08 4.90 -7.30
N GLY A 151 -12.98 4.06 -7.83
CA GLY A 151 -14.18 3.62 -7.12
C GLY A 151 -13.85 2.91 -5.80
N ALA A 152 -12.87 2.01 -5.80
CA ALA A 152 -12.43 1.31 -4.60
C ALA A 152 -11.81 2.25 -3.55
N LEU A 153 -10.94 3.18 -3.98
CA LEU A 153 -10.33 4.19 -3.09
C LEU A 153 -11.38 5.10 -2.43
N LEU A 154 -12.38 5.54 -3.20
CA LEU A 154 -13.46 6.36 -2.67
C LEU A 154 -14.30 5.58 -1.65
N ARG A 155 -14.70 4.34 -1.96
CA ARG A 155 -15.45 3.49 -1.02
C ARG A 155 -14.67 3.22 0.26
N SER A 156 -13.35 2.96 0.15
CA SER A 156 -12.47 2.81 1.31
C SER A 156 -12.41 4.08 2.17
N ALA A 157 -12.33 5.27 1.54
CA ALA A 157 -12.34 6.53 2.26
C ALA A 157 -13.70 6.87 2.90
N PHE A 158 -14.81 6.43 2.29
CA PHE A 158 -16.16 6.59 2.85
C PHE A 158 -16.43 5.61 4.00
N ALA A 159 -15.88 4.41 3.96
CA ALA A 159 -15.99 3.44 5.06
C ALA A 159 -15.36 3.98 6.35
N ASP A 160 -14.31 4.80 6.24
CA ASP A 160 -13.72 5.57 7.35
C ASP A 160 -14.48 6.90 7.57
N SER A 161 -15.75 6.79 7.93
CA SER A 161 -16.69 7.93 8.03
C SER A 161 -16.30 9.00 9.07
N ALA A 162 -15.30 8.74 9.91
CA ALA A 162 -14.84 9.67 10.94
C ALA A 162 -13.93 10.79 10.40
N ASN A 163 -13.41 10.69 9.17
CA ASN A 163 -12.40 11.60 8.66
C ASN A 163 -12.76 12.27 7.33
N ILE A 164 -13.54 13.36 7.41
CA ILE A 164 -13.93 14.17 6.24
C ILE A 164 -12.72 14.70 5.47
N PHE A 165 -11.59 14.96 6.13
CA PHE A 165 -10.38 15.43 5.46
C PHE A 165 -9.75 14.36 4.57
N ARG A 166 -9.78 13.08 5.00
CA ARG A 166 -9.34 11.95 4.18
C ARG A 166 -10.20 11.82 2.93
N LEU A 167 -11.50 11.95 3.07
CA LEU A 167 -12.42 11.93 1.91
C LEU A 167 -12.11 13.05 0.91
N VAL A 168 -11.96 14.29 1.36
CA VAL A 168 -11.64 15.43 0.48
C VAL A 168 -10.30 15.23 -0.24
N ARG A 169 -9.28 14.73 0.46
CA ARG A 169 -7.97 14.42 -0.13
C ARG A 169 -8.07 13.29 -1.14
N THR A 170 -8.85 12.24 -0.85
CA THR A 170 -9.09 11.13 -1.78
C THR A 170 -9.83 11.60 -3.03
N LEU A 171 -10.83 12.48 -2.91
CA LEU A 171 -11.50 13.11 -4.05
C LEU A 171 -10.53 13.91 -4.92
N ASN A 172 -9.61 14.67 -4.32
CA ASN A 172 -8.57 15.39 -5.04
C ASN A 172 -7.60 14.43 -5.76
N LEU A 173 -7.19 13.35 -5.10
CA LEU A 173 -6.36 12.33 -5.71
C LEU A 173 -7.08 11.69 -6.91
N ALA A 174 -8.33 11.29 -6.74
CA ALA A 174 -9.17 10.72 -7.79
C ALA A 174 -9.33 11.66 -8.98
N PHE A 175 -9.60 12.95 -8.74
CA PHE A 175 -9.72 13.95 -9.78
C PHE A 175 -8.42 14.14 -10.57
N ASN A 176 -7.28 14.20 -9.88
CA ASN A 176 -5.97 14.33 -10.51
C ASN A 176 -5.61 13.08 -11.33
N LEU A 177 -5.98 11.89 -10.87
CA LEU A 177 -5.79 10.64 -11.63
C LEU A 177 -6.62 10.65 -12.92
N ILE A 178 -7.91 10.99 -12.83
CA ILE A 178 -8.80 11.08 -13.99
C ILE A 178 -8.26 12.11 -15.00
N LYS A 179 -7.78 13.26 -14.50
CA LYS A 179 -7.21 14.31 -15.33
C LYS A 179 -5.92 13.89 -16.02
N SER A 180 -5.03 13.16 -15.33
CA SER A 180 -3.74 12.72 -15.88
C SER A 180 -3.86 11.57 -16.88
N CYS A 181 -4.80 10.65 -16.65
CA CYS A 181 -5.03 9.52 -17.57
C CYS A 181 -5.80 9.91 -18.83
N GLY A 182 -6.46 11.08 -18.83
CA GLY A 182 -7.42 11.45 -19.87
C GLY A 182 -8.67 10.56 -19.85
N PHE A 183 -9.83 11.09 -20.23
CA PHE A 183 -11.11 10.37 -20.20
C PHE A 183 -11.10 9.06 -21.01
N PHE A 184 -10.29 8.98 -22.06
CA PHE A 184 -10.24 7.83 -22.96
C PHE A 184 -9.43 6.64 -22.41
N ASN A 185 -8.64 6.82 -21.35
CA ASN A 185 -7.79 5.77 -20.77
C ASN A 185 -8.30 5.20 -19.44
N LEU A 186 -9.49 5.61 -18.98
CA LEU A 186 -10.04 5.17 -17.69
C LEU A 186 -10.38 3.67 -17.66
N THR A 187 -10.64 3.08 -18.82
CA THR A 187 -10.99 1.66 -18.97
C THR A 187 -9.78 0.77 -19.23
N LYS A 188 -8.60 1.35 -19.49
CA LYS A 188 -7.37 0.57 -19.66
C LYS A 188 -6.95 -0.01 -18.31
N ALA A 189 -6.50 -1.27 -18.33
CA ALA A 189 -5.90 -1.90 -17.15
C ALA A 189 -4.70 -1.08 -16.65
N LEU A 190 -4.61 -0.93 -15.34
CA LEU A 190 -3.46 -0.31 -14.68
C LEU A 190 -2.35 -1.32 -14.52
N THR A 191 -1.11 -0.86 -14.69
CA THR A 191 0.04 -1.69 -14.33
C THR A 191 0.24 -1.71 -12.80
N ARG A 192 0.92 -2.73 -12.30
CA ARG A 192 1.29 -2.85 -10.89
C ARG A 192 2.15 -1.65 -10.43
N ALA A 193 3.05 -1.16 -11.28
CA ALA A 193 3.87 0.02 -11.01
C ALA A 193 3.02 1.30 -10.84
N GLN A 194 2.08 1.53 -11.74
CA GLN A 194 1.14 2.66 -11.64
C GLN A 194 0.28 2.56 -10.37
N ALA A 195 -0.19 1.35 -10.05
CA ALA A 195 -0.95 1.11 -8.84
C ALA A 195 -0.14 1.39 -7.58
N ALA A 196 1.14 0.96 -7.51
CA ALA A 196 2.02 1.25 -6.39
C ALA A 196 2.13 2.76 -6.12
N GLN A 197 2.33 3.57 -7.15
CA GLN A 197 2.40 5.03 -7.01
C GLN A 197 1.11 5.63 -6.45
N ILE A 198 -0.05 5.15 -6.91
CA ILE A 198 -1.35 5.64 -6.46
C ILE A 198 -1.63 5.21 -5.02
N LEU A 199 -1.40 3.94 -4.70
CA LEU A 199 -1.66 3.36 -3.38
C LEU A 199 -0.76 3.95 -2.29
N VAL A 200 0.52 4.22 -2.60
CA VAL A 200 1.43 4.93 -1.68
C VAL A 200 0.92 6.34 -1.38
N LYS A 201 0.49 7.09 -2.40
CA LYS A 201 -0.12 8.42 -2.20
C LYS A 201 -1.39 8.32 -1.36
N PHE A 202 -2.25 7.34 -1.62
CA PHE A 202 -3.48 7.12 -0.86
C PHE A 202 -3.19 6.75 0.60
N SER A 203 -2.19 5.91 0.87
CA SER A 203 -1.80 5.52 2.23
C SER A 203 -1.28 6.69 3.08
N SER A 204 -0.92 7.80 2.45
CA SER A 204 -0.37 9.00 3.11
C SER A 204 -1.42 10.08 3.37
N LEU A 205 -2.69 9.84 3.03
CA LEU A 205 -3.83 10.74 3.24
C LEU A 205 -4.43 10.57 4.63
#